data_2ccafa122a41ae3bc6cf166bdb614af3
#
_entry.id   2ccafa122a41ae3bc6cf166bdb614af3
#
_cell.length_a   1.000
_cell.length_b   1.000
_cell.length_c   1.000
_cell.angle_alpha   90.00
_cell.angle_beta   90.00
_cell.angle_gamma   90.00
#
_symmetry.space_group_name_H-M   'P 1'
#
loop_
_entity.id
_entity.type
_entity.pdbx_description
1 polymer ?
#
loop_
_entity_poly.entity_id
_entity_poly.type
_entity_poly.pdbx_seq_one_letter_code
_entity_poly.pdbx_strand_id
1 'polypeptide(L)'
;YRLCDENGILVWQEFIQSSSGIDNKPSEQEEFLELLKKTAECAVREKRNHVSLAVYSGGNELMETPDRPCGRENKNIAMLEEIVRRLDGRRAFLPTSASGPREFVTSEKGVSHDVHGSWRYEGNPGHYVLYGESDNLFHSEFGMDAASCEKSLKKFLPRASLHPTPMSQDPCWQHHGEWWGTYFRDCEMFGSIEKTPENLGLFTRCSQYMQG
;
A
#
# COMPACT_ATOMS: atom_id res chain seq x y z
N TYR A 1 -2.37 13.68 -13.14
CA TYR A 1 -3.67 13.58 -13.80
C TYR A 1 -3.56 13.71 -15.32
N ARG A 2 -3.05 14.82 -15.86
CA ARG A 2 -2.99 15.02 -17.31
C ARG A 2 -2.34 13.85 -18.07
N LEU A 3 -1.22 13.32 -17.57
CA LEU A 3 -0.59 12.14 -18.17
C LEU A 3 -1.49 10.90 -18.10
N CYS A 4 -2.25 10.72 -17.02
CA CYS A 4 -3.21 9.63 -16.92
C CYS A 4 -4.37 9.81 -17.89
N ASP A 5 -4.89 11.03 -18.03
CA ASP A 5 -5.93 11.36 -19.03
C ASP A 5 -5.47 11.03 -20.45
N GLU A 6 -4.25 11.45 -20.82
CA GLU A 6 -3.66 11.25 -22.14
C GLU A 6 -3.36 9.77 -22.45
N ASN A 7 -3.09 8.95 -21.44
CA ASN A 7 -2.70 7.54 -21.61
C ASN A 7 -3.79 6.54 -21.21
N GLY A 8 -5.00 6.98 -20.84
CA GLY A 8 -6.09 6.10 -20.46
C GLY A 8 -5.86 5.34 -19.16
N ILE A 9 -5.10 5.93 -18.23
CA ILE A 9 -4.80 5.32 -16.92
C ILE A 9 -5.83 5.79 -15.91
N LEU A 10 -6.56 4.87 -15.29
CA LEU A 10 -7.50 5.19 -14.23
C LEU A 10 -6.78 5.61 -12.94
N VAL A 11 -7.33 6.60 -12.27
CA VAL A 11 -6.80 7.13 -11.01
C VAL A 11 -7.78 6.84 -9.88
N TRP A 12 -7.29 6.20 -8.84
CA TRP A 12 -7.89 6.11 -7.53
C TRP A 12 -7.34 7.25 -6.67
N GLN A 13 -8.17 8.15 -6.21
CA GLN A 13 -7.75 9.31 -5.44
C GLN A 13 -8.15 9.18 -3.98
N GLU A 14 -7.19 9.02 -3.12
CA GLU A 14 -7.39 9.10 -1.67
C GLU A 14 -7.30 10.54 -1.16
N PHE A 15 -8.07 10.84 -0.12
CA PHE A 15 -7.86 12.06 0.65
C PHE A 15 -6.63 11.91 1.54
N ILE A 16 -6.09 13.05 1.99
CA ILE A 16 -4.77 13.14 2.65
C ILE A 16 -4.79 12.68 4.10
N GLN A 17 -5.20 11.45 4.33
CA GLN A 17 -5.09 10.78 5.62
C GLN A 17 -4.73 9.31 5.39
N SER A 18 -3.95 8.76 6.30
CA SER A 18 -3.41 7.42 6.20
C SER A 18 -3.19 6.84 7.59
N SER A 19 -2.99 5.53 7.63
CA SER A 19 -2.50 4.86 8.83
C SER A 19 -1.19 5.50 9.29
N SER A 20 -1.12 5.77 10.59
CA SER A 20 0.08 6.35 11.21
C SER A 20 1.04 5.28 11.76
N GLY A 21 0.61 4.02 11.72
CA GLY A 21 1.27 2.92 12.41
C GLY A 21 1.08 2.92 13.95
N ILE A 22 0.36 3.90 14.47
CA ILE A 22 0.06 4.04 15.91
C ILE A 22 -1.44 3.89 16.14
N ASP A 23 -2.23 4.68 15.45
CA ASP A 23 -3.69 4.66 15.47
C ASP A 23 -4.19 4.95 14.05
N ASN A 24 -4.88 3.98 13.48
CA ASN A 24 -5.40 4.08 12.12
C ASN A 24 -6.83 4.65 12.09
N LYS A 25 -7.40 4.98 13.24
CA LYS A 25 -8.72 5.58 13.30
C LYS A 25 -8.67 7.05 12.84
N PRO A 26 -9.52 7.44 11.86
CA PRO A 26 -9.51 8.81 11.37
C PRO A 26 -9.94 9.79 12.47
N SER A 27 -9.26 10.92 12.54
CA SER A 27 -9.55 11.94 13.56
C SER A 27 -10.95 12.56 13.36
N GLU A 28 -11.67 12.72 14.46
CA GLU A 28 -12.94 13.45 14.52
C GLU A 28 -12.83 14.80 15.26
N GLN A 29 -11.60 15.27 15.52
CA GLN A 29 -11.36 16.58 16.13
C GLN A 29 -11.84 17.70 15.21
N GLU A 30 -12.58 18.65 15.77
CA GLU A 30 -13.28 19.67 15.01
C GLU A 30 -12.34 20.52 14.14
N GLU A 31 -11.21 20.95 14.69
CA GLU A 31 -10.20 21.73 13.97
C GLU A 31 -9.60 20.97 12.79
N PHE A 32 -9.36 19.66 12.97
CA PHE A 32 -8.89 18.79 11.88
C PHE A 32 -9.97 18.60 10.82
N LEU A 33 -11.22 18.37 11.20
CA LEU A 33 -12.33 18.21 10.26
C LEU A 33 -12.57 19.48 9.44
N GLU A 34 -12.45 20.65 10.03
CA GLU A 34 -12.57 21.92 9.30
C GLU A 34 -11.46 22.08 8.25
N LEU A 35 -10.22 21.75 8.61
CA LEU A 35 -9.08 21.80 7.68
C LEU A 35 -9.24 20.77 6.56
N LEU A 36 -9.55 19.53 6.92
CA LEU A 36 -9.76 18.44 5.97
C LEU A 36 -10.89 18.77 4.98
N LYS A 37 -12.01 19.34 5.48
CA LYS A 37 -13.14 19.79 4.66
C LYS A 37 -12.70 20.77 3.59
N LYS A 38 -11.98 21.82 3.97
CA LYS A 38 -11.48 22.85 3.04
C LYS A 38 -10.56 22.22 2.00
N THR A 39 -9.66 21.37 2.43
CA THR A 39 -8.72 20.66 1.54
C THR A 39 -9.45 19.72 0.58
N ALA A 40 -10.41 18.94 1.08
CA ALA A 40 -11.19 18.02 0.25
C ALA A 40 -12.04 18.75 -0.78
N GLU A 41 -12.71 19.86 -0.40
CA GLU A 41 -13.48 20.66 -1.34
C GLU A 41 -12.62 21.23 -2.47
N CYS A 42 -11.42 21.72 -2.14
CA CYS A 42 -10.45 22.20 -3.12
C CYS A 42 -10.02 21.07 -4.06
N ALA A 43 -9.59 19.93 -3.49
CA ALA A 43 -9.12 18.78 -4.25
C ALA A 43 -10.19 18.24 -5.21
N VAL A 44 -11.44 18.11 -4.76
CA VAL A 44 -12.54 17.64 -5.62
C VAL A 44 -12.81 18.63 -6.77
N ARG A 45 -12.87 19.94 -6.49
CA ARG A 45 -13.09 20.95 -7.54
C ARG A 45 -11.99 20.96 -8.60
N GLU A 46 -10.74 20.77 -8.19
CA GLU A 46 -9.60 20.72 -9.11
C GLU A 46 -9.61 19.45 -9.97
N LYS A 47 -9.96 18.33 -9.37
CA LYS A 47 -9.73 17.02 -10.00
C LYS A 47 -10.94 16.43 -10.71
N ARG A 48 -12.15 16.84 -10.37
CA ARG A 48 -13.40 16.27 -10.92
C ARG A 48 -13.54 16.32 -12.44
N ASN A 49 -12.80 17.20 -13.13
CA ASN A 49 -12.85 17.31 -14.58
C ASN A 49 -11.88 16.36 -15.31
N HIS A 50 -11.01 15.66 -14.58
CA HIS A 50 -10.12 14.67 -15.17
C HIS A 50 -10.87 13.39 -15.53
N VAL A 51 -10.75 12.96 -16.78
CA VAL A 51 -11.40 11.74 -17.28
C VAL A 51 -10.78 10.47 -16.69
N SER A 52 -9.51 10.55 -16.30
CA SER A 52 -8.79 9.46 -15.62
C SER A 52 -9.30 9.18 -14.21
N LEU A 53 -9.89 10.16 -13.52
CA LEU A 53 -10.34 9.97 -12.15
C LEU A 53 -11.55 9.03 -12.10
N ALA A 54 -11.37 7.86 -11.51
CA ALA A 54 -12.38 6.80 -11.44
C ALA A 54 -13.14 6.79 -10.11
N VAL A 55 -12.44 6.92 -9.00
CA VAL A 55 -12.98 6.74 -7.65
C VAL A 55 -12.25 7.63 -6.65
N TYR A 56 -12.98 8.06 -5.62
CA TYR A 56 -12.41 8.70 -4.43
C TYR A 56 -12.40 7.69 -3.27
N SER A 57 -11.38 7.79 -2.41
CA SER A 57 -11.31 7.07 -1.13
C SER A 57 -11.10 8.06 0.01
N GLY A 58 -11.69 7.76 1.18
CA GLY A 58 -11.55 8.59 2.37
C GLY A 58 -10.12 8.68 2.89
N GLY A 59 -9.28 7.72 2.57
CA GLY A 59 -7.86 7.66 2.93
C GLY A 59 -7.34 6.24 2.91
N ASN A 60 -6.06 6.06 3.28
CA ASN A 60 -5.39 4.78 3.29
C ASN A 60 -5.46 4.10 4.65
N GLU A 61 -5.87 2.83 4.68
CA GLU A 61 -5.87 1.96 5.87
C GLU A 61 -6.51 2.58 7.12
N LEU A 62 -7.63 3.28 6.93
CA LEU A 62 -8.36 3.85 8.05
C LEU A 62 -9.24 2.79 8.70
N MET A 63 -8.95 2.49 9.98
CA MET A 63 -9.55 1.36 10.68
C MET A 63 -10.38 1.82 11.88
N GLU A 64 -11.54 1.22 12.06
CA GLU A 64 -12.36 1.37 13.28
C GLU A 64 -11.78 0.51 14.42
N THR A 65 -11.39 -0.70 14.09
CA THR A 65 -10.65 -1.64 14.94
C THR A 65 -9.70 -2.43 14.05
N PRO A 66 -8.70 -3.14 14.59
CA PRO A 66 -7.85 -4.00 13.78
C PRO A 66 -8.66 -4.91 12.84
N ASP A 67 -8.25 -4.99 11.58
CA ASP A 67 -8.90 -5.77 10.50
C ASP A 67 -10.38 -5.35 10.21
N ARG A 68 -10.81 -4.18 10.67
CA ARG A 68 -12.13 -3.64 10.33
C ARG A 68 -12.01 -2.22 9.81
N PRO A 69 -12.07 -2.03 8.49
CA PRO A 69 -12.06 -0.71 7.87
C PRO A 69 -13.16 0.21 8.38
N CYS A 70 -12.83 1.51 8.48
CA CYS A 70 -13.81 2.54 8.84
C CYS A 70 -14.91 2.65 7.79
N GLY A 71 -16.13 2.83 8.25
CA GLY A 71 -17.31 3.06 7.43
C GLY A 71 -17.86 4.48 7.55
N ARG A 72 -19.06 4.64 7.02
CA ARG A 72 -19.80 5.92 6.99
C ARG A 72 -20.33 6.36 8.35
N GLU A 73 -20.25 5.50 9.36
CA GLU A 73 -20.55 5.81 10.77
C GLU A 73 -19.54 6.77 11.36
N ASN A 74 -18.33 6.85 10.84
CA ASN A 74 -17.32 7.80 11.26
C ASN A 74 -17.60 9.19 10.65
N LYS A 75 -17.61 10.23 11.46
CA LYS A 75 -17.94 11.61 11.05
C LYS A 75 -17.00 12.15 9.97
N ASN A 76 -15.72 11.80 10.07
CA ASN A 76 -14.70 12.20 9.09
C ASN A 76 -15.05 11.64 7.71
N ILE A 77 -15.29 10.33 7.63
CA ILE A 77 -15.63 9.63 6.40
C ILE A 77 -16.97 10.11 5.82
N ALA A 78 -17.98 10.27 6.67
CA ALA A 78 -19.29 10.79 6.25
C ALA A 78 -19.19 12.20 5.64
N MET A 79 -18.39 13.07 6.24
CA MET A 79 -18.11 14.42 5.74
C MET A 79 -17.46 14.39 4.35
N LEU A 80 -16.46 13.54 4.15
CA LEU A 80 -15.76 13.41 2.87
C LEU A 80 -16.70 12.88 1.77
N GLU A 81 -17.51 11.87 2.07
CA GLU A 81 -18.51 11.36 1.14
C GLU A 81 -19.51 12.43 0.75
N GLU A 82 -20.01 13.23 1.69
CA GLU A 82 -20.92 14.34 1.41
C GLU A 82 -20.29 15.36 0.45
N ILE A 83 -19.03 15.72 0.67
CA ILE A 83 -18.30 16.64 -0.21
C ILE A 83 -18.20 16.09 -1.62
N VAL A 84 -17.79 14.81 -1.77
CA VAL A 84 -17.70 14.18 -3.09
C VAL A 84 -19.08 14.14 -3.75
N ARG A 85 -20.11 13.66 -3.06
CA ARG A 85 -21.48 13.58 -3.58
C ARG A 85 -22.01 14.94 -4.04
N ARG A 86 -21.73 16.00 -3.32
CA ARG A 86 -22.16 17.37 -3.63
C ARG A 86 -21.39 17.99 -4.79
N LEU A 87 -20.08 17.76 -4.89
CA LEU A 87 -19.20 18.43 -5.85
C LEU A 87 -18.90 17.60 -7.10
N ASP A 88 -18.99 16.26 -7.00
CA ASP A 88 -18.73 15.30 -8.08
C ASP A 88 -19.60 14.04 -7.92
N GLY A 89 -20.90 14.19 -7.89
CA GLY A 89 -21.87 13.13 -7.61
C GLY A 89 -21.94 11.99 -8.64
N ARG A 90 -21.05 11.97 -9.62
CA ARG A 90 -20.98 10.93 -10.65
C ARG A 90 -20.01 9.80 -10.30
N ARG A 91 -19.02 10.10 -9.46
CA ARG A 91 -17.98 9.15 -9.10
C ARG A 91 -18.29 8.43 -7.79
N ALA A 92 -17.86 7.17 -7.72
CA ALA A 92 -17.95 6.39 -6.50
C ALA A 92 -17.03 6.97 -5.41
N PHE A 93 -17.45 6.77 -4.17
CA PHE A 93 -16.66 7.04 -2.98
C PHE A 93 -16.57 5.76 -2.14
N LEU A 94 -15.35 5.38 -1.77
CA LEU A 94 -15.07 4.31 -0.83
C LEU A 94 -14.63 4.90 0.51
N PRO A 95 -15.08 4.35 1.64
CA PRO A 95 -14.73 4.89 2.96
C PRO A 95 -13.23 4.96 3.23
N THR A 96 -12.52 3.94 2.81
CA THR A 96 -11.07 3.80 2.97
C THR A 96 -10.52 2.81 1.94
N SER A 97 -9.24 2.69 1.80
CA SER A 97 -8.51 1.62 1.13
C SER A 97 -7.77 0.80 2.21
N ALA A 98 -7.93 -0.51 2.38
CA ALA A 98 -9.01 -1.32 1.80
C ALA A 98 -10.38 -0.93 2.36
N SER A 99 -11.42 -1.06 1.53
CA SER A 99 -12.79 -0.75 1.96
C SER A 99 -13.54 -1.93 2.59
N GLY A 100 -12.97 -3.10 2.55
CA GLY A 100 -13.38 -4.25 3.34
C GLY A 100 -14.57 -5.07 2.86
N PRO A 101 -15.36 -5.59 3.80
CA PRO A 101 -15.42 -5.32 5.26
C PRO A 101 -14.26 -5.81 6.11
N ARG A 102 -13.37 -6.69 5.63
CA ARG A 102 -12.09 -7.02 6.27
C ARG A 102 -10.94 -6.45 5.44
N GLU A 103 -9.86 -6.06 6.11
CA GLU A 103 -8.72 -5.40 5.48
C GLU A 103 -7.92 -6.36 4.60
N PHE A 104 -7.56 -7.52 5.15
CA PHE A 104 -6.56 -8.37 4.52
C PHE A 104 -7.15 -9.44 3.60
N VAL A 105 -6.39 -9.75 2.52
CA VAL A 105 -6.68 -10.84 1.61
C VAL A 105 -6.76 -12.19 2.35
N THR A 106 -7.75 -13.00 1.96
CA THR A 106 -7.97 -14.34 2.53
C THR A 106 -8.51 -15.28 1.45
N SER A 107 -8.31 -16.58 1.62
CA SER A 107 -8.97 -17.62 0.81
C SER A 107 -10.41 -17.91 1.24
N GLU A 108 -10.88 -17.35 2.36
CA GLU A 108 -12.28 -17.45 2.78
C GLU A 108 -13.18 -16.67 1.83
N LYS A 109 -14.20 -17.35 1.28
CA LYS A 109 -15.09 -16.78 0.24
C LYS A 109 -16.12 -15.82 0.80
N GLY A 110 -16.44 -14.79 0.03
CA GLY A 110 -17.50 -13.83 0.35
C GLY A 110 -17.21 -12.91 1.52
N VAL A 111 -15.95 -12.80 1.96
CA VAL A 111 -15.58 -12.06 3.18
C VAL A 111 -15.35 -10.57 2.89
N SER A 112 -14.73 -10.25 1.77
CA SER A 112 -14.38 -8.87 1.42
C SER A 112 -14.50 -8.60 -0.07
N HIS A 113 -14.84 -7.37 -0.42
CA HIS A 113 -14.89 -6.93 -1.81
C HIS A 113 -13.63 -6.16 -2.24
N ASP A 114 -12.91 -5.54 -1.31
CA ASP A 114 -11.66 -4.83 -1.51
C ASP A 114 -10.73 -5.08 -0.35
N VAL A 115 -9.50 -5.50 -0.63
CA VAL A 115 -8.52 -5.98 0.34
C VAL A 115 -7.13 -5.42 0.10
N HIS A 116 -6.28 -5.50 1.12
CA HIS A 116 -4.83 -5.28 1.08
C HIS A 116 -4.04 -6.56 1.37
N GLY A 117 -2.75 -6.57 1.03
CA GLY A 117 -1.83 -7.67 1.34
C GLY A 117 -1.88 -8.81 0.31
N SER A 118 -1.20 -9.93 0.51
CA SER A 118 -0.20 -10.11 1.56
C SER A 118 1.05 -9.26 1.29
N TRP A 119 1.67 -8.77 2.36
CA TRP A 119 2.92 -7.99 2.27
C TRP A 119 4.15 -8.86 2.46
N ARG A 120 3.96 -10.12 2.76
CA ARG A 120 5.00 -11.11 3.00
C ARG A 120 4.90 -12.28 2.03
N TYR A 121 5.98 -12.99 1.87
CA TYR A 121 5.99 -14.24 1.13
C TYR A 121 5.31 -15.35 1.93
N GLU A 122 4.25 -15.92 1.37
CA GLU A 122 3.44 -16.99 2.01
C GLU A 122 3.97 -18.39 1.68
N GLY A 123 5.18 -18.52 1.13
CA GLY A 123 5.75 -19.78 0.69
C GLY A 123 5.30 -20.22 -0.70
N ASN A 124 6.02 -21.20 -1.29
CA ASN A 124 5.68 -21.79 -2.57
C ASN A 124 5.09 -23.21 -2.33
N PRO A 125 3.84 -23.54 -2.76
CA PRO A 125 2.95 -22.74 -3.61
C PRO A 125 1.97 -21.81 -2.85
N GLY A 126 2.08 -21.66 -1.52
CA GLY A 126 1.11 -20.97 -0.68
C GLY A 126 0.75 -19.56 -1.17
N HIS A 127 1.73 -18.83 -1.68
CA HIS A 127 1.52 -17.49 -2.23
C HIS A 127 0.54 -17.49 -3.42
N TYR A 128 0.74 -18.39 -4.38
CA TYR A 128 -0.16 -18.55 -5.54
C TYR A 128 -1.54 -19.05 -5.13
N VAL A 129 -1.61 -19.95 -4.14
CA VAL A 129 -2.88 -20.48 -3.61
C VAL A 129 -3.69 -19.34 -2.98
N LEU A 130 -3.08 -18.51 -2.14
CA LEU A 130 -3.75 -17.38 -1.50
C LEU A 130 -4.40 -16.45 -2.52
N TYR A 131 -3.64 -15.99 -3.51
CA TYR A 131 -4.15 -15.07 -4.53
C TYR A 131 -5.10 -15.75 -5.53
N GLY A 132 -4.90 -17.02 -5.84
CA GLY A 132 -5.77 -17.77 -6.75
C GLY A 132 -7.11 -18.19 -6.14
N GLU A 133 -7.18 -18.32 -4.83
CA GLU A 133 -8.41 -18.69 -4.11
C GLU A 133 -9.18 -17.51 -3.54
N SER A 134 -8.55 -16.35 -3.42
CA SER A 134 -9.25 -15.12 -3.02
C SER A 134 -10.33 -14.75 -4.03
N ASP A 135 -11.50 -14.30 -3.55
CA ASP A 135 -12.63 -13.91 -4.39
C ASP A 135 -13.04 -12.44 -4.23
N ASN A 136 -12.17 -11.62 -3.65
CA ASN A 136 -12.39 -10.19 -3.59
C ASN A 136 -12.48 -9.58 -5.01
N LEU A 137 -13.35 -8.59 -5.17
CA LEU A 137 -13.57 -7.92 -6.46
C LEU A 137 -12.43 -6.97 -6.81
N PHE A 138 -11.77 -6.43 -5.80
CA PHE A 138 -10.67 -5.51 -5.92
C PHE A 138 -9.55 -5.87 -4.94
N HIS A 139 -8.33 -5.64 -5.34
CA HIS A 139 -7.15 -5.80 -4.50
C HIS A 139 -6.35 -4.50 -4.62
N SER A 140 -6.71 -3.54 -3.76
CA SER A 140 -6.23 -2.16 -3.91
C SER A 140 -4.76 -1.99 -3.57
N GLU A 141 -4.23 -2.86 -2.70
CA GLU A 141 -2.79 -2.93 -2.44
C GLU A 141 -2.32 -4.37 -2.25
N PHE A 142 -1.21 -4.71 -2.85
CA PHE A 142 -0.54 -6.00 -2.68
C PHE A 142 0.94 -5.88 -3.02
N GLY A 143 1.74 -6.86 -2.64
CA GLY A 143 3.12 -6.93 -3.04
C GLY A 143 4.05 -7.45 -1.94
N MET A 144 5.34 -7.38 -2.24
CA MET A 144 6.42 -7.71 -1.31
C MET A 144 7.47 -6.62 -1.39
N ASP A 145 8.14 -6.37 -0.29
CA ASP A 145 9.30 -5.50 -0.29
C ASP A 145 10.47 -6.14 -1.05
N ALA A 146 11.31 -5.31 -1.62
CA ALA A 146 12.52 -5.74 -2.29
C ALA A 146 13.67 -4.75 -2.04
N ALA A 147 14.89 -5.25 -2.12
CA ALA A 147 16.06 -4.42 -2.05
C ALA A 147 16.12 -3.45 -3.24
N SER A 148 16.48 -2.21 -2.98
CA SER A 148 16.82 -1.25 -4.04
C SER A 148 17.94 -1.80 -4.92
N CYS A 149 18.02 -1.36 -6.19
CA CYS A 149 19.07 -1.82 -7.08
C CYS A 149 20.48 -1.45 -6.54
N GLU A 150 21.47 -2.28 -6.86
CA GLU A 150 22.87 -2.11 -6.42
C GLU A 150 23.39 -0.69 -6.61
N LYS A 151 23.09 -0.06 -7.75
CA LYS A 151 23.50 1.32 -8.05
C LYS A 151 22.93 2.33 -7.04
N SER A 152 21.71 2.12 -6.58
CA SER A 152 21.08 2.97 -5.57
C SER A 152 21.65 2.71 -4.18
N LEU A 153 21.80 1.45 -3.79
CA LEU A 153 22.39 1.07 -2.50
C LEU A 153 23.79 1.66 -2.31
N LYS A 154 24.62 1.65 -3.33
CA LYS A 154 25.97 2.26 -3.32
C LYS A 154 25.99 3.76 -3.08
N LYS A 155 24.84 4.46 -3.16
CA LYS A 155 24.78 5.91 -2.90
C LYS A 155 24.57 6.26 -1.44
N PHE A 156 24.00 5.36 -0.65
CA PHE A 156 23.60 5.67 0.72
C PHE A 156 24.08 4.66 1.77
N LEU A 157 24.32 3.40 1.39
CA LEU A 157 24.89 2.44 2.33
C LEU A 157 26.41 2.61 2.45
N PRO A 158 26.96 2.53 3.67
CA PRO A 158 28.40 2.50 3.86
C PRO A 158 29.02 1.26 3.23
N ARG A 159 30.29 1.34 2.81
CA ARG A 159 30.98 0.26 2.11
C ARG A 159 30.95 -1.07 2.87
N ALA A 160 30.99 -1.03 4.21
CA ALA A 160 30.93 -2.22 5.06
C ALA A 160 29.61 -2.96 4.98
N SER A 161 28.50 -2.29 4.64
CA SER A 161 27.16 -2.85 4.52
C SER A 161 26.76 -3.20 3.08
N LEU A 162 27.66 -3.01 2.11
CA LEU A 162 27.39 -3.31 0.69
C LEU A 162 27.58 -4.80 0.38
N HIS A 163 26.81 -5.65 1.03
CA HIS A 163 26.77 -7.11 0.80
C HIS A 163 25.38 -7.66 1.11
N PRO A 164 24.99 -8.81 0.55
CA PRO A 164 23.74 -9.50 0.94
C PRO A 164 23.75 -9.84 2.42
N THR A 165 22.66 -9.56 3.12
CA THR A 165 22.53 -9.90 4.55
C THR A 165 21.05 -9.98 4.92
N PRO A 166 20.67 -10.76 5.95
CA PRO A 166 19.42 -10.51 6.65
C PRO A 166 19.45 -9.08 7.20
N MET A 167 18.58 -8.23 6.70
CA MET A 167 18.68 -6.78 6.94
C MET A 167 18.58 -6.43 8.42
N SER A 168 17.87 -7.24 9.22
CA SER A 168 17.84 -7.13 10.68
C SER A 168 19.20 -7.37 11.38
N GLN A 169 20.19 -7.91 10.68
CA GLN A 169 21.54 -8.17 11.20
C GLN A 169 22.55 -7.04 10.87
N ASP A 170 22.14 -6.06 10.08
CA ASP A 170 22.96 -4.89 9.75
C ASP A 170 22.18 -3.60 10.07
N PRO A 171 22.68 -2.77 11.00
CA PRO A 171 21.97 -1.56 11.42
C PRO A 171 21.71 -0.55 10.30
N CYS A 172 22.56 -0.50 9.28
CA CYS A 172 22.38 0.42 8.15
C CYS A 172 21.24 -0.05 7.26
N TRP A 173 21.15 -1.34 6.96
CA TRP A 173 20.03 -1.91 6.23
C TRP A 173 18.73 -1.78 7.01
N GLN A 174 18.74 -2.10 8.31
CA GLN A 174 17.57 -1.98 9.18
C GLN A 174 17.04 -0.54 9.24
N HIS A 175 17.93 0.45 9.28
CA HIS A 175 17.56 1.87 9.23
C HIS A 175 16.81 2.25 7.94
N HIS A 176 17.13 1.61 6.83
CA HIS A 176 16.48 1.81 5.54
C HIS A 176 15.27 0.89 5.31
N GLY A 177 14.82 0.20 6.34
CA GLY A 177 13.47 -0.31 6.45
C GLY A 177 13.20 -1.66 5.81
N GLU A 178 13.95 -2.68 6.14
CA GLU A 178 13.56 -4.02 5.78
C GLU A 178 13.04 -4.80 7.00
N TRP A 179 11.75 -5.17 6.95
CA TRP A 179 11.03 -5.80 8.06
C TRP A 179 10.67 -7.27 7.78
N TRP A 180 10.73 -7.72 6.52
CA TRP A 180 10.03 -8.91 6.04
C TRP A 180 10.93 -10.11 5.79
N GLY A 181 12.19 -10.05 6.12
CA GLY A 181 13.11 -11.17 5.94
C GLY A 181 13.46 -11.47 4.49
N THR A 182 13.55 -10.43 3.65
CA THR A 182 13.83 -10.49 2.22
C THR A 182 14.99 -11.42 1.86
N TYR A 183 16.10 -11.37 2.58
CA TYR A 183 17.26 -12.23 2.33
C TYR A 183 16.92 -13.73 2.45
N PHE A 184 16.18 -14.13 3.48
CA PHE A 184 15.83 -15.54 3.68
C PHE A 184 14.86 -16.03 2.61
N ARG A 185 13.87 -15.23 2.26
CA ARG A 185 12.94 -15.48 1.16
C ARG A 185 13.69 -15.69 -0.15
N ASP A 186 14.60 -14.79 -0.48
CA ASP A 186 15.35 -14.83 -1.74
C ASP A 186 16.27 -16.05 -1.78
N CYS A 187 16.91 -16.42 -0.65
CA CYS A 187 17.70 -17.64 -0.57
C CYS A 187 16.84 -18.92 -0.67
N GLU A 188 15.60 -18.92 -0.19
CA GLU A 188 14.68 -20.04 -0.35
C GLU A 188 14.35 -20.26 -1.83
N MET A 189 14.10 -19.19 -2.57
CA MET A 189 13.67 -19.25 -3.96
C MET A 189 14.81 -19.47 -4.96
N PHE A 190 15.97 -18.85 -4.74
CA PHE A 190 17.07 -18.82 -5.70
C PHE A 190 18.31 -19.62 -5.27
N GLY A 191 18.26 -20.22 -4.09
CA GLY A 191 19.42 -20.88 -3.47
C GLY A 191 20.25 -19.92 -2.63
N SER A 192 21.25 -20.47 -1.93
CA SER A 192 22.10 -19.71 -1.01
C SER A 192 22.87 -18.60 -1.73
N ILE A 193 22.72 -17.38 -1.24
CA ILE A 193 23.46 -16.20 -1.73
C ILE A 193 24.52 -15.85 -0.68
N GLU A 194 25.80 -16.01 -1.02
CA GLU A 194 26.90 -15.68 -0.12
C GLU A 194 26.93 -14.18 0.24
N LYS A 195 27.21 -13.89 1.50
CA LYS A 195 27.24 -12.53 2.07
C LYS A 195 28.55 -11.79 1.73
N THR A 196 28.84 -11.67 0.43
CA THR A 196 30.03 -10.97 -0.07
C THR A 196 29.63 -9.74 -0.91
N PRO A 197 30.48 -8.69 -0.98
CA PRO A 197 30.18 -7.51 -1.79
C PRO A 197 29.94 -7.80 -3.26
N GLU A 198 30.59 -8.84 -3.82
CA GLU A 198 30.48 -9.24 -5.22
C GLU A 198 29.07 -9.77 -5.53
N ASN A 199 28.39 -10.35 -4.52
CA ASN A 199 27.05 -10.89 -4.68
C ASN A 199 25.93 -9.86 -4.43
N LEU A 200 26.25 -8.61 -4.10
CA LEU A 200 25.23 -7.57 -3.89
C LEU A 200 24.31 -7.40 -5.11
N GLY A 201 24.90 -7.35 -6.31
CA GLY A 201 24.14 -7.21 -7.56
C GLY A 201 23.27 -8.43 -7.88
N LEU A 202 23.71 -9.65 -7.54
CA LEU A 202 22.89 -10.86 -7.66
C LEU A 202 21.70 -10.79 -6.68
N PHE A 203 21.97 -10.52 -5.42
CA PHE A 203 20.95 -10.40 -4.38
C PHE A 203 19.86 -9.38 -4.75
N THR A 204 20.25 -8.16 -5.17
CA THR A 204 19.26 -7.14 -5.53
C THR A 204 18.40 -7.53 -6.73
N ARG A 205 18.97 -8.23 -7.72
CA ARG A 205 18.18 -8.75 -8.86
C ARG A 205 17.19 -9.84 -8.44
N CYS A 206 17.62 -10.78 -7.61
CA CYS A 206 16.73 -11.82 -7.06
C CYS A 206 15.58 -11.18 -6.27
N SER A 207 15.91 -10.24 -5.38
CA SER A 207 14.94 -9.51 -4.57
C SER A 207 13.91 -8.76 -5.41
N GLN A 208 14.36 -8.04 -6.44
CA GLN A 208 13.46 -7.33 -7.35
C GLN A 208 12.63 -8.26 -8.23
N TYR A 209 13.16 -9.41 -8.61
CA TYR A 209 12.39 -10.43 -9.34
C TYR A 209 11.23 -10.98 -8.49
N MET A 210 11.45 -11.13 -7.18
CA MET A 210 10.38 -11.56 -6.25
C MET A 210 9.28 -10.51 -6.08
N GLN A 211 9.59 -9.24 -6.30
CA GLN A 211 8.62 -8.16 -6.19
C GLN A 211 7.73 -8.03 -7.44
N GLY A 212 8.27 -8.33 -8.62
CA GLY A 212 7.59 -8.22 -9.93
C GLY A 212 6.82 -9.45 -10.33
#